data_6c97724557d657d0962a508edffb16e2
#
_entry.id   6c97724557d657d0962a508edffb16e2
#
_cell.length_a   1.000
_cell.length_b   1.000
_cell.length_c   1.000
_cell.angle_alpha   90.00
_cell.angle_beta   90.00
_cell.angle_gamma   90.00
#
_symmetry.space_group_name_H-M   'P 1'
#
loop_
_entity.id
_entity.type
_entity.pdbx_description
1 polymer ?
#
loop_
_entity_poly.entity_id
_entity_poly.type
_entity_poly.pdbx_seq_one_letter_code
_entity_poly.pdbx_strand_id
1 'polypeptide(L)'
;LIDADNTSHRNIEAILEEIAKYGIASVKRIYGDWSVEALHSWRDKLLPNAITPVQQFAYVTQKDATDMRLVIDAMDLLYAGDLNGFCIVSSDSDFTPLASRIRESGLLVYGFGEKKTVKSFVNACDKFIYVENLLPDSSDEGTTPNSNYKANLKPETTPLNTAQNINGSDSPSQPNKDKTLDIDPTTLNLIYKAIKDN
;
A
#
# COMPACT_ATOMS: atom_id res chain seq x y z
N LEU A 1 4.27 3.90 -0.28
CA LEU A 1 5.55 4.58 -0.07
C LEU A 1 6.43 4.30 -1.28
N ILE A 2 7.08 5.33 -1.82
CA ILE A 2 7.80 5.26 -3.09
C ILE A 2 9.25 5.66 -2.85
N ASP A 3 10.16 4.81 -3.26
CA ASP A 3 11.59 5.09 -3.31
C ASP A 3 11.91 5.73 -4.67
N ALA A 4 12.31 7.01 -4.67
CA ALA A 4 12.56 7.77 -5.89
C ALA A 4 13.84 7.34 -6.60
N ASP A 5 14.82 6.85 -5.85
CA ASP A 5 16.13 6.47 -6.38
C ASP A 5 16.06 5.15 -7.16
N ASN A 6 15.14 4.25 -6.76
CA ASN A 6 14.96 2.92 -7.35
C ASN A 6 13.65 2.78 -8.16
N THR A 7 12.99 3.90 -8.51
CA THR A 7 11.73 3.88 -9.25
C THR A 7 11.76 4.89 -10.41
N SER A 8 11.31 4.46 -11.58
CA SER A 8 11.17 5.38 -12.71
C SER A 8 9.88 6.20 -12.61
N HIS A 9 9.99 7.54 -12.73
CA HIS A 9 8.86 8.45 -12.79
C HIS A 9 7.85 8.11 -13.91
N ARG A 10 8.30 7.43 -14.97
CA ARG A 10 7.46 7.04 -16.14
C ARG A 10 6.41 6.01 -15.78
N ASN A 11 6.65 5.21 -14.75
CA ASN A 11 5.79 4.09 -14.39
C ASN A 11 4.74 4.48 -13.35
N ILE A 12 4.79 5.69 -12.81
CA ILE A 12 4.03 6.04 -11.61
C ILE A 12 2.52 6.01 -11.81
N GLU A 13 2.02 6.47 -12.96
CA GLU A 13 0.59 6.43 -13.25
C GLU A 13 0.08 4.99 -13.31
N ALA A 14 0.77 4.10 -14.04
CA ALA A 14 0.40 2.70 -14.13
C ALA A 14 0.47 1.99 -12.76
N ILE A 15 1.46 2.33 -11.94
CA ILE A 15 1.57 1.82 -10.57
C ILE A 15 0.37 2.28 -9.73
N LEU A 16 -0.01 3.55 -9.78
CA LEU A 16 -1.14 4.08 -9.01
C LEU A 16 -2.48 3.50 -9.47
N GLU A 17 -2.65 3.30 -10.77
CA GLU A 17 -3.82 2.60 -11.34
C GLU A 17 -3.91 1.16 -10.84
N GLU A 18 -2.78 0.45 -10.78
CA GLU A 18 -2.75 -0.90 -10.23
C GLU A 18 -3.06 -0.91 -8.74
N ILE A 19 -2.48 0.02 -7.94
CA ILE A 19 -2.74 0.16 -6.51
C ILE A 19 -4.23 0.39 -6.24
N ALA A 20 -4.90 1.19 -7.08
CA ALA A 20 -6.33 1.49 -6.94
C ALA A 20 -7.23 0.24 -7.01
N LYS A 21 -6.76 -0.87 -7.58
CA LYS A 21 -7.47 -2.15 -7.60
C LYS A 21 -7.48 -2.86 -6.23
N TYR A 22 -6.55 -2.52 -5.35
CA TYR A 22 -6.40 -3.14 -4.02
C TYR A 22 -7.01 -2.28 -2.90
N GLY A 23 -7.21 -0.99 -3.13
CA GLY A 23 -7.81 -0.10 -2.14
C GLY A 23 -7.49 1.37 -2.36
N ILE A 24 -7.77 2.17 -1.35
CA ILE A 24 -7.56 3.61 -1.37
C ILE A 24 -6.15 3.93 -0.84
N ALA A 25 -5.31 4.54 -1.66
CA ALA A 25 -4.01 5.05 -1.25
C ALA A 25 -4.17 6.36 -0.47
N SER A 26 -4.48 6.29 0.83
CA SER A 26 -4.70 7.44 1.71
C SER A 26 -3.41 8.23 1.97
N VAL A 27 -2.26 7.57 1.97
CA VAL A 27 -0.94 8.19 2.13
C VAL A 27 -0.09 7.87 0.91
N LYS A 28 0.28 8.90 0.14
CA LYS A 28 1.17 8.79 -1.01
C LYS A 28 2.39 9.66 -0.77
N ARG A 29 3.52 9.05 -0.40
CA ARG A 29 4.79 9.72 -0.13
C ARG A 29 5.90 9.12 -0.99
N ILE A 30 6.78 9.99 -1.48
CA ILE A 30 7.97 9.61 -2.24
C ILE A 30 9.21 10.20 -1.57
N TYR A 31 10.23 9.39 -1.43
CA TYR A 31 11.45 9.70 -0.67
C TYR A 31 12.62 9.85 -1.63
N GLY A 32 13.42 10.87 -1.44
CA GLY A 32 14.58 11.14 -2.28
C GLY A 32 15.33 12.40 -1.87
N ASP A 33 16.50 12.58 -2.43
CA ASP A 33 17.23 13.85 -2.35
C ASP A 33 16.81 14.75 -3.51
N TRP A 34 15.82 15.61 -3.28
CA TRP A 34 15.26 16.51 -4.29
C TRP A 34 16.18 17.63 -4.72
N SER A 35 17.37 17.75 -4.10
CA SER A 35 18.41 18.68 -4.53
C SER A 35 19.21 18.17 -5.72
N VAL A 36 19.18 16.86 -6.01
CA VAL A 36 19.89 16.26 -7.13
C VAL A 36 19.10 16.37 -8.44
N GLU A 37 19.81 16.61 -9.54
CA GLU A 37 19.22 16.79 -10.87
C GLU A 37 18.48 15.52 -11.36
N ALA A 38 18.96 14.34 -10.98
CA ALA A 38 18.38 13.05 -11.38
C ALA A 38 16.90 12.91 -11.03
N LEU A 39 16.44 13.53 -9.93
CA LEU A 39 15.06 13.47 -9.49
C LEU A 39 14.17 14.60 -10.05
N HIS A 40 14.71 15.54 -10.84
CA HIS A 40 13.92 16.64 -11.39
C HIS A 40 12.78 16.17 -12.28
N SER A 41 12.92 15.03 -12.96
CA SER A 41 11.89 14.44 -13.82
C SER A 41 10.63 14.00 -13.05
N TRP A 42 10.70 13.86 -11.73
CA TRP A 42 9.56 13.57 -10.89
C TRP A 42 8.62 14.78 -10.66
N ARG A 43 9.14 16.01 -10.79
CA ARG A 43 8.39 17.24 -10.44
C ARG A 43 7.02 17.32 -11.10
N ASP A 44 6.97 17.00 -12.40
CA ASP A 44 5.73 17.06 -13.18
C ASP A 44 4.75 15.94 -12.84
N LYS A 45 5.19 14.92 -12.08
CA LYS A 45 4.40 13.78 -11.66
C LYS A 45 3.82 13.89 -10.25
N LEU A 46 4.43 14.71 -9.39
CA LEU A 46 4.06 14.78 -7.98
C LEU A 46 2.67 15.37 -7.77
N LEU A 47 2.46 16.59 -8.21
CA LEU A 47 1.21 17.34 -7.96
C LEU A 47 0.00 16.67 -8.64
N PRO A 48 0.02 16.31 -9.94
CA PRO A 48 -1.13 15.67 -10.59
C PRO A 48 -1.56 14.36 -9.92
N ASN A 49 -0.60 13.63 -9.33
CA ASN A 49 -0.85 12.35 -8.66
C ASN A 49 -1.06 12.48 -7.15
N ALA A 50 -1.09 13.72 -6.62
CA ALA A 50 -1.19 14.01 -5.19
C ALA A 50 -0.14 13.23 -4.36
N ILE A 51 1.11 13.19 -4.82
CA ILE A 51 2.24 12.55 -4.15
C ILE A 51 3.01 13.61 -3.37
N THR A 52 3.23 13.37 -2.09
CA THR A 52 4.00 14.25 -1.21
C THR A 52 5.47 13.89 -1.26
N PRO A 53 6.36 14.76 -1.74
CA PRO A 53 7.81 14.53 -1.69
C PRO A 53 8.32 14.70 -0.26
N VAL A 54 9.13 13.75 0.18
CA VAL A 54 9.85 13.79 1.46
C VAL A 54 11.32 13.97 1.14
N GLN A 55 11.88 15.09 1.60
CA GLN A 55 13.31 15.41 1.41
C GLN A 55 14.16 14.64 2.41
N GLN A 56 15.20 13.99 1.90
CA GLN A 56 16.28 13.47 2.70
C GLN A 56 17.63 13.82 2.02
N PHE A 57 18.40 14.68 2.66
CA PHE A 57 19.74 15.01 2.16
C PHE A 57 20.70 13.84 2.38
N ALA A 58 21.43 13.50 1.35
CA ALA A 58 22.53 12.55 1.44
C ALA A 58 23.77 13.28 2.02
N TYR A 59 23.98 13.15 3.33
CA TYR A 59 25.16 13.76 4.00
C TYR A 59 26.48 13.12 3.58
N VAL A 60 26.45 11.90 3.08
CA VAL A 60 27.62 11.17 2.57
C VAL A 60 27.17 10.43 1.31
N THR A 61 27.91 10.57 0.24
CA THR A 61 27.68 9.88 -1.04
C THR A 61 27.63 8.36 -0.81
N GLN A 62 26.62 7.67 -1.39
CA GLN A 62 26.40 6.22 -1.28
C GLN A 62 25.97 5.71 0.11
N LYS A 63 25.17 6.45 0.86
CA LYS A 63 24.52 5.93 2.06
C LYS A 63 23.01 5.98 1.89
N ASP A 64 22.36 4.92 2.37
CA ASP A 64 20.93 4.62 2.33
C ASP A 64 20.07 5.56 3.23
N ALA A 65 20.38 6.86 3.20
CA ALA A 65 19.71 7.86 4.04
C ALA A 65 18.23 8.00 3.66
N THR A 66 17.93 7.90 2.36
CA THR A 66 16.57 7.93 1.82
C THR A 66 15.78 6.71 2.25
N ASP A 67 16.38 5.52 2.18
CA ASP A 67 15.76 4.26 2.58
C ASP A 67 15.44 4.25 4.06
N MET A 68 16.39 4.70 4.89
CA MET A 68 16.17 4.83 6.32
C MET A 68 15.02 5.80 6.64
N ARG A 69 14.91 6.91 5.92
CA ARG A 69 13.79 7.85 6.09
C ARG A 69 12.45 7.20 5.73
N LEU A 70 12.39 6.43 4.64
CA LEU A 70 11.22 5.67 4.24
C LEU A 70 10.85 4.66 5.33
N VAL A 71 11.82 3.91 5.85
CA VAL A 71 11.61 2.91 6.89
C VAL A 71 11.04 3.54 8.17
N ILE A 72 11.62 4.65 8.64
CA ILE A 72 11.12 5.36 9.84
C ILE A 72 9.67 5.79 9.63
N ASP A 73 9.37 6.44 8.52
CA ASP A 73 8.03 6.94 8.22
C ASP A 73 7.00 5.79 8.06
N ALA A 74 7.44 4.65 7.47
CA ALA A 74 6.63 3.44 7.40
C ALA A 74 6.29 2.90 8.79
N MET A 75 7.25 2.88 9.71
CA MET A 75 7.04 2.42 11.10
C MET A 75 6.12 3.38 11.86
N ASP A 76 6.28 4.69 11.69
CA ASP A 76 5.38 5.69 12.28
C ASP A 76 3.93 5.46 11.80
N LEU A 77 3.73 5.26 10.50
CA LEU A 77 2.42 4.96 9.92
C LEU A 77 1.85 3.61 10.39
N LEU A 78 2.71 2.60 10.57
CA LEU A 78 2.33 1.29 11.09
C LEU A 78 1.76 1.41 12.52
N TYR A 79 2.43 2.17 13.37
CA TYR A 79 2.01 2.36 14.76
C TYR A 79 0.85 3.35 14.94
N ALA A 80 0.58 4.21 13.95
CA ALA A 80 -0.63 5.03 13.95
C ALA A 80 -1.92 4.20 13.86
N GLY A 81 -1.86 3.00 13.29
CA GLY A 81 -2.93 1.99 13.39
C GLY A 81 -4.12 2.16 12.44
N ASP A 82 -4.09 3.13 11.53
CA ASP A 82 -5.25 3.49 10.68
C ASP A 82 -5.19 2.92 9.26
N LEU A 83 -4.26 1.96 8.99
CA LEU A 83 -4.01 1.41 7.67
C LEU A 83 -4.31 -0.09 7.61
N ASN A 84 -4.80 -0.57 6.47
CA ASN A 84 -5.03 -1.99 6.21
C ASN A 84 -3.82 -2.68 5.55
N GLY A 85 -2.90 -1.90 4.99
CA GLY A 85 -1.72 -2.42 4.31
C GLY A 85 -0.84 -1.33 3.74
N PHE A 86 0.27 -1.76 3.18
CA PHE A 86 1.29 -0.90 2.58
C PHE A 86 1.59 -1.32 1.15
N CYS A 87 1.76 -0.31 0.28
CA CYS A 87 2.39 -0.49 -1.01
C CYS A 87 3.82 0.08 -0.94
N ILE A 88 4.82 -0.74 -1.17
CA ILE A 88 6.23 -0.36 -1.22
C ILE A 88 6.68 -0.43 -2.68
N VAL A 89 7.07 0.72 -3.22
CA VAL A 89 7.50 0.86 -4.62
C VAL A 89 9.01 1.04 -4.62
N SER A 90 9.72 -0.05 -4.78
CA SER A 90 11.19 -0.12 -4.91
C SER A 90 11.62 -1.49 -5.43
N SER A 91 12.80 -1.55 -6.01
CA SER A 91 13.47 -2.81 -6.37
C SER A 91 14.58 -3.20 -5.38
N ASP A 92 14.74 -2.43 -4.31
CA ASP A 92 15.79 -2.65 -3.32
C ASP A 92 15.42 -3.77 -2.35
N SER A 93 16.34 -4.70 -2.16
CA SER A 93 16.20 -5.82 -1.23
C SER A 93 16.29 -5.40 0.24
N ASP A 94 16.82 -4.23 0.54
CA ASP A 94 17.00 -3.73 1.89
C ASP A 94 15.66 -3.41 2.57
N PHE A 95 14.57 -3.30 1.78
CA PHE A 95 13.21 -3.23 2.30
C PHE A 95 12.61 -4.60 2.69
N THR A 96 13.32 -5.71 2.51
CA THR A 96 12.86 -7.05 2.95
C THR A 96 12.48 -7.09 4.44
N PRO A 97 13.31 -6.58 5.38
CA PRO A 97 12.96 -6.55 6.80
C PRO A 97 11.73 -5.69 7.10
N LEU A 98 11.57 -4.57 6.39
CA LEU A 98 10.40 -3.69 6.54
C LEU A 98 9.12 -4.42 6.13
N ALA A 99 9.10 -5.06 4.95
CA ALA A 99 7.96 -5.84 4.48
C ALA A 99 7.58 -6.95 5.46
N SER A 100 8.56 -7.70 5.96
CA SER A 100 8.35 -8.75 6.97
C SER A 100 7.76 -8.18 8.25
N ARG A 101 8.29 -7.05 8.74
CA ARG A 101 7.81 -6.41 9.98
C ARG A 101 6.37 -5.91 9.88
N ILE A 102 5.99 -5.35 8.74
CA ILE A 102 4.61 -4.90 8.49
C ILE A 102 3.66 -6.10 8.50
N ARG A 103 4.03 -7.21 7.83
CA ARG A 103 3.23 -8.45 7.81
C ARG A 103 3.10 -9.10 9.19
N GLU A 104 4.16 -9.10 9.99
CA GLU A 104 4.12 -9.55 11.39
C GLU A 104 3.09 -8.78 12.23
N SER A 105 2.80 -7.54 11.87
CA SER A 105 1.76 -6.72 12.50
C SER A 105 0.35 -7.01 11.97
N GLY A 106 0.19 -7.99 11.06
CA GLY A 106 -1.10 -8.40 10.51
C GLY A 106 -1.59 -7.54 9.35
N LEU A 107 -0.75 -6.65 8.79
CA LEU A 107 -1.09 -5.80 7.66
C LEU A 107 -0.57 -6.38 6.34
N LEU A 108 -1.29 -6.07 5.25
CA LEU A 108 -0.91 -6.51 3.92
C LEU A 108 0.26 -5.68 3.35
N VAL A 109 1.16 -6.34 2.63
CA VAL A 109 2.25 -5.69 1.90
C VAL A 109 2.19 -6.03 0.42
N TYR A 110 2.04 -4.99 -0.40
CA TYR A 110 2.12 -5.07 -1.86
C TYR A 110 3.44 -4.45 -2.32
N GLY A 111 4.33 -5.26 -2.89
CA GLY A 111 5.58 -4.79 -3.48
C GLY A 111 5.40 -4.43 -4.96
N PHE A 112 6.02 -3.34 -5.38
CA PHE A 112 6.11 -2.93 -6.78
C PHE A 112 7.58 -2.69 -7.13
N GLY A 113 8.09 -3.40 -8.12
CA GLY A 113 9.49 -3.27 -8.52
C GLY A 113 9.76 -3.90 -9.88
N GLU A 114 11.00 -3.79 -10.31
CA GLU A 114 11.45 -4.35 -11.59
C GLU A 114 11.65 -5.86 -11.52
N LYS A 115 11.68 -6.53 -12.68
CA LYS A 115 11.93 -7.99 -12.78
C LYS A 115 13.28 -8.42 -12.19
N LYS A 116 14.24 -7.49 -12.09
CA LYS A 116 15.55 -7.74 -11.45
C LYS A 116 15.50 -7.81 -9.92
N THR A 117 14.38 -7.47 -9.29
CA THR A 117 14.20 -7.45 -7.83
C THR A 117 14.53 -8.81 -7.22
N VAL A 118 15.30 -8.79 -6.14
CA VAL A 118 15.77 -10.00 -5.47
C VAL A 118 14.61 -10.76 -4.83
N LYS A 119 14.62 -12.08 -4.94
CA LYS A 119 13.54 -12.96 -4.45
C LYS A 119 13.23 -12.81 -2.97
N SER A 120 14.19 -12.40 -2.14
CA SER A 120 13.96 -12.15 -0.72
C SER A 120 12.88 -11.08 -0.51
N PHE A 121 12.97 -9.96 -1.20
CA PHE A 121 11.98 -8.89 -1.11
C PHE A 121 10.64 -9.30 -1.75
N VAL A 122 10.68 -9.95 -2.91
CA VAL A 122 9.47 -10.49 -3.57
C VAL A 122 8.69 -11.40 -2.64
N ASN A 123 9.37 -12.33 -1.96
CA ASN A 123 8.75 -13.30 -1.05
C ASN A 123 8.33 -12.70 0.30
N ALA A 124 8.90 -11.57 0.69
CA ALA A 124 8.50 -10.84 1.89
C ALA A 124 7.18 -10.11 1.73
N CYS A 125 6.71 -9.88 0.50
CA CYS A 125 5.43 -9.25 0.21
C CYS A 125 4.31 -10.30 0.11
N ASP A 126 3.07 -9.93 0.45
CA ASP A 126 1.89 -10.77 0.20
C ASP A 126 1.61 -10.88 -1.30
N LYS A 127 1.89 -9.82 -2.04
CA LYS A 127 1.86 -9.80 -3.48
C LYS A 127 2.97 -8.89 -4.01
N PHE A 128 3.65 -9.33 -5.06
CA PHE A 128 4.64 -8.52 -5.76
C PHE A 128 4.23 -8.31 -7.22
N ILE A 129 4.24 -7.06 -7.65
CA ILE A 129 3.84 -6.65 -9.00
C ILE A 129 5.08 -6.12 -9.72
N TYR A 130 5.41 -6.74 -10.85
CA TYR A 130 6.50 -6.28 -11.69
C TYR A 130 6.02 -5.11 -12.56
N VAL A 131 6.71 -3.97 -12.46
CA VAL A 131 6.31 -2.74 -13.14
C VAL A 131 6.33 -2.85 -14.67
N GLU A 132 7.17 -3.72 -15.21
CA GLU A 132 7.20 -3.99 -16.65
C GLU A 132 5.90 -4.63 -17.16
N ASN A 133 5.16 -5.32 -16.29
CA ASN A 133 3.88 -5.93 -16.68
C ASN A 133 2.72 -4.92 -16.70
N LEU A 134 2.95 -3.71 -16.18
CA LEU A 134 1.96 -2.63 -16.16
C LEU A 134 2.04 -1.72 -17.38
N LEU A 135 3.14 -1.78 -18.11
CA LEU A 135 3.35 -0.97 -19.30
C LEU A 135 2.80 -1.70 -20.52
N PRO A 136 2.14 -1.00 -21.47
CA PRO A 136 1.79 -1.62 -22.74
C PRO A 136 3.07 -2.06 -23.46
N ASP A 137 3.05 -3.27 -24.02
CA ASP A 137 4.17 -3.78 -24.80
C ASP A 137 4.54 -2.78 -25.89
N SER A 138 5.76 -2.24 -25.84
CA SER A 138 6.31 -1.33 -26.86
C SER A 138 6.65 -2.05 -28.18
N SER A 139 6.14 -3.26 -28.41
CA SER A 139 6.38 -4.10 -29.58
C SER A 139 5.19 -4.24 -30.53
N ASP A 140 4.06 -3.53 -30.33
CA ASP A 140 2.94 -3.53 -31.27
C ASP A 140 2.75 -2.16 -31.95
N GLU A 141 3.73 -1.70 -32.72
CA GLU A 141 3.45 -0.89 -33.90
C GLU A 141 2.97 -1.81 -35.02
N GLY A 142 1.67 -2.00 -35.12
CA GLY A 142 1.08 -2.58 -36.31
C GLY A 142 0.14 -3.76 -36.14
N THR A 143 -0.96 -3.60 -35.42
CA THR A 143 -2.18 -4.36 -35.72
C THR A 143 -3.41 -3.61 -35.23
N THR A 144 -4.19 -3.09 -36.14
CA THR A 144 -5.51 -2.50 -35.90
C THR A 144 -6.40 -3.51 -35.16
N PRO A 145 -7.14 -3.09 -34.12
CA PRO A 145 -8.06 -4.00 -33.45
C PRO A 145 -9.23 -4.31 -34.37
N ASN A 146 -9.28 -5.55 -34.81
CA ASN A 146 -10.42 -6.08 -35.55
C ASN A 146 -11.60 -6.21 -34.57
N SER A 147 -12.56 -5.30 -34.70
CA SER A 147 -13.81 -5.30 -33.96
C SER A 147 -14.69 -6.46 -34.42
N ASN A 148 -14.63 -7.61 -33.75
CA ASN A 148 -15.62 -8.66 -33.88
C ASN A 148 -15.73 -9.48 -32.58
N TYR A 149 -16.29 -8.86 -31.52
CA TYR A 149 -16.94 -9.62 -30.44
C TYR A 149 -18.44 -9.40 -30.53
N LYS A 150 -19.11 -10.29 -31.29
CA LYS A 150 -20.59 -10.40 -31.21
C LYS A 150 -20.96 -10.93 -29.82
N ALA A 151 -21.68 -10.09 -29.09
CA ALA A 151 -22.38 -10.47 -27.90
C ALA A 151 -23.42 -11.57 -28.19
N ASN A 152 -23.26 -12.72 -27.56
CA ASN A 152 -24.32 -13.71 -27.41
C ASN A 152 -24.72 -13.79 -25.93
N LEU A 153 -25.57 -12.88 -25.51
CA LEU A 153 -26.34 -12.98 -24.28
C LEU A 153 -27.68 -13.59 -24.63
N LYS A 154 -27.92 -14.84 -24.26
CA LYS A 154 -29.27 -15.39 -24.14
C LYS A 154 -29.69 -15.26 -22.67
N PRO A 155 -30.90 -14.75 -22.38
CA PRO A 155 -31.48 -14.78 -21.05
C PRO A 155 -32.14 -16.14 -20.81
N GLU A 156 -31.74 -16.87 -19.82
CA GLU A 156 -32.52 -17.97 -19.28
C GLU A 156 -33.42 -17.46 -18.14
N THR A 157 -34.70 -17.42 -18.43
CA THR A 157 -35.77 -17.28 -17.43
C THR A 157 -36.15 -18.67 -16.93
N THR A 158 -36.12 -18.87 -15.62
CA THR A 158 -36.83 -20.00 -15.00
C THR A 158 -37.65 -19.49 -13.80
N PRO A 159 -38.89 -19.93 -13.65
CA PRO A 159 -39.87 -19.27 -12.77
C PRO A 159 -39.86 -19.78 -11.34
N LEU A 160 -40.38 -18.92 -10.47
CA LEU A 160 -40.76 -19.21 -9.08
C LEU A 160 -41.76 -20.34 -8.95
N ASN A 161 -41.61 -21.16 -7.95
CA ASN A 161 -42.69 -21.72 -7.13
C ASN A 161 -42.09 -22.28 -5.83
N THR A 162 -42.53 -22.00 -4.70
CA THR A 162 -43.70 -22.20 -3.89
C THR A 162 -43.30 -21.99 -2.42
N ALA A 163 -44.11 -21.27 -1.71
CA ALA A 163 -44.01 -20.97 -0.30
C ALA A 163 -44.10 -22.21 0.60
N GLN A 164 -43.38 -22.18 1.73
CA GLN A 164 -43.86 -22.73 2.98
C GLN A 164 -43.42 -21.91 4.18
N ASN A 165 -44.41 -21.53 4.96
CA ASN A 165 -44.41 -20.87 6.25
C ASN A 165 -43.75 -21.72 7.34
N ILE A 166 -42.86 -21.13 8.16
CA ILE A 166 -42.77 -21.49 9.58
C ILE A 166 -42.41 -20.23 10.38
N ASN A 167 -43.26 -19.90 11.35
CA ASN A 167 -43.10 -18.87 12.36
C ASN A 167 -41.95 -19.18 13.32
N GLY A 168 -41.17 -18.18 13.67
CA GLY A 168 -40.19 -18.21 14.75
C GLY A 168 -39.72 -16.79 15.06
N SER A 169 -40.33 -16.21 16.08
CA SER A 169 -39.98 -14.94 16.69
C SER A 169 -38.60 -15.03 17.35
N ASP A 170 -37.64 -14.19 16.96
CA ASP A 170 -36.60 -13.71 17.88
C ASP A 170 -36.03 -12.38 17.40
N SER A 171 -36.07 -11.42 18.31
CA SER A 171 -35.65 -10.04 18.15
C SER A 171 -34.11 -9.92 18.06
N PRO A 172 -33.56 -8.94 17.30
CA PRO A 172 -32.13 -8.75 17.24
C PRO A 172 -31.61 -8.07 18.51
N SER A 173 -30.65 -8.70 19.16
CA SER A 173 -29.86 -8.14 20.25
C SER A 173 -28.89 -7.06 19.73
N GLN A 174 -28.90 -5.91 20.37
CA GLN A 174 -28.06 -4.75 20.14
C GLN A 174 -26.58 -5.06 20.37
N PRO A 175 -25.63 -4.36 19.66
CA PRO A 175 -24.21 -4.50 19.92
C PRO A 175 -23.82 -3.89 21.25
N ASN A 176 -23.11 -4.66 22.04
CA ASN A 176 -22.57 -4.33 23.35
C ASN A 176 -21.50 -3.22 23.21
N LYS A 177 -21.83 -2.01 23.62
CA LYS A 177 -20.89 -0.93 23.94
C LYS A 177 -20.38 -1.13 25.36
N ASP A 178 -19.10 -0.84 25.55
CA ASP A 178 -18.35 -0.78 26.80
C ASP A 178 -17.54 -2.04 27.16
N LYS A 179 -16.34 -2.14 26.53
CA LYS A 179 -15.16 -2.61 27.25
C LYS A 179 -14.29 -1.40 27.54
N THR A 180 -14.65 -0.64 28.56
CA THR A 180 -13.69 0.19 29.31
C THR A 180 -12.68 -0.76 29.93
N LEU A 181 -11.39 -0.60 29.57
CA LEU A 181 -10.29 -1.25 30.29
C LEU A 181 -10.29 -0.68 31.70
N ASP A 182 -10.70 -1.50 32.67
CA ASP A 182 -10.57 -1.20 34.11
C ASP A 182 -9.06 -1.25 34.43
N ILE A 183 -8.42 -0.09 34.39
CA ILE A 183 -7.02 0.03 34.80
C ILE A 183 -7.02 0.20 36.32
N ASP A 184 -6.42 -0.76 37.02
CA ASP A 184 -6.25 -0.74 38.44
C ASP A 184 -5.64 0.61 38.91
N PRO A 185 -6.22 1.24 39.94
CA PRO A 185 -5.75 2.53 40.50
C PRO A 185 -4.26 2.56 40.83
N THR A 186 -3.66 1.43 41.19
CA THR A 186 -2.24 1.31 41.51
C THR A 186 -1.38 1.50 40.27
N THR A 187 -1.80 0.96 39.13
CA THR A 187 -1.14 1.11 37.82
C THR A 187 -1.23 2.55 37.33
N LEU A 188 -2.38 3.21 37.51
CA LEU A 188 -2.56 4.62 37.16
C LEU A 188 -1.62 5.52 37.97
N ASN A 189 -1.46 5.28 39.28
CA ASN A 189 -0.55 6.02 40.16
C ASN A 189 0.92 5.84 39.78
N LEU A 190 1.33 4.65 39.32
CA LEU A 190 2.69 4.39 38.83
C LEU A 190 2.97 5.17 37.53
N ILE A 191 2.01 5.23 36.63
CA ILE A 191 2.12 6.01 35.37
C ILE A 191 2.22 7.52 35.70
N TYR A 192 1.37 8.04 36.59
CA TYR A 192 1.42 9.44 37.01
C TYR A 192 2.75 9.82 37.68
N LYS A 193 3.32 8.93 38.49
CA LYS A 193 4.61 9.14 39.15
C LYS A 193 5.76 9.16 38.11
N ALA A 194 5.76 8.25 37.14
CA ALA A 194 6.76 8.21 36.09
C ALA A 194 6.74 9.44 35.16
N ILE A 195 5.56 10.07 34.97
CA ILE A 195 5.43 11.30 34.18
C ILE A 195 5.90 12.54 34.96
N LYS A 196 5.82 12.52 36.31
CA LYS A 196 6.14 13.67 37.14
C LYS A 196 7.63 13.73 37.53
N ASP A 197 8.33 12.60 37.46
CA ASP A 197 9.74 12.47 37.89
C ASP A 197 10.71 12.60 36.66
N ASN A 198 10.19 12.94 35.45
CA ASN A 198 10.90 13.33 34.23
C ASN A 198 10.63 14.79 33.91
#